data_a79a085b12eca4bec65372181936a2b9
#
_entry.id   a79a085b12eca4bec65372181936a2b9
#
_cell.length_a   1.000
_cell.length_b   1.000
_cell.length_c   1.000
_cell.angle_alpha   90.00
_cell.angle_beta   90.00
_cell.angle_gamma   90.00
#
_symmetry.space_group_name_H-M   'P 1'
#
loop_
_entity.id
_entity.type
_entity.pdbx_description
1 polymer ?
#
loop_
_entity_poly.entity_id
_entity_poly.type
_entity_poly.pdbx_seq_one_letter_code
_entity_poly.pdbx_strand_id
1 'polypeptide(L)'
;MLQEMTIEGFLKELAARKPTPGGGSVAALSGALSAGLVSMAAEFSRNGDISEESKRLMGILTGLVDKDAEAFARGDLRGATEAPLQTARHSYRVLKLAEALLENCNPNVITDIGVAAKMAESAVRGALLNVEVNLLSIGDKDYATEVLKKAEKFRSPEYLAGTIVSKIQARLQ
;
A
#
# COMPACT_ATOMS: atom_id res chain seq x y z
N MET A 1 0.86 -17.32 10.10
CA MET A 1 1.16 -15.94 9.60
C MET A 1 -0.15 -15.25 9.26
N LEU A 2 -0.23 -13.92 9.39
CA LEU A 2 -1.46 -13.15 9.08
C LEU A 2 -1.88 -13.31 7.61
N GLN A 3 -0.90 -13.35 6.71
CA GLN A 3 -1.12 -13.52 5.27
C GLN A 3 -1.73 -14.89 4.86
N GLU A 4 -1.71 -15.88 5.75
CA GLU A 4 -2.29 -17.21 5.50
C GLU A 4 -3.70 -17.37 6.08
N MET A 5 -4.19 -16.34 6.78
CA MET A 5 -5.52 -16.35 7.34
C MET A 5 -6.58 -16.22 6.25
N THR A 6 -7.76 -16.80 6.51
CA THR A 6 -8.93 -16.43 5.75
C THR A 6 -9.26 -14.95 5.99
N ILE A 7 -9.96 -14.31 5.05
CA ILE A 7 -10.43 -12.93 5.22
C ILE A 7 -11.20 -12.78 6.53
N GLU A 8 -12.11 -13.71 6.82
CA GLU A 8 -12.90 -13.71 8.05
C GLU A 8 -12.01 -13.82 9.31
N GLY A 9 -10.99 -14.70 9.25
CA GLY A 9 -10.04 -14.87 10.34
C GLY A 9 -9.23 -13.61 10.61
N PHE A 10 -8.72 -12.97 9.55
CA PHE A 10 -7.98 -11.71 9.67
C PHE A 10 -8.85 -10.60 10.28
N LEU A 11 -10.10 -10.45 9.83
CA LEU A 11 -11.03 -9.44 10.34
C LEU A 11 -11.40 -9.68 11.82
N LYS A 12 -11.57 -10.93 12.24
CA LYS A 12 -11.81 -11.27 13.65
C LYS A 12 -10.60 -10.92 14.54
N GLU A 13 -9.38 -11.22 14.08
CA GLU A 13 -8.17 -10.85 14.81
C GLU A 13 -7.97 -9.33 14.87
N LEU A 14 -8.21 -8.62 13.78
CA LEU A 14 -8.13 -7.16 13.71
C LEU A 14 -9.12 -6.48 14.66
N ALA A 15 -10.34 -7.00 14.79
CA ALA A 15 -11.37 -6.45 15.66
C ALA A 15 -11.18 -6.83 17.15
N ALA A 16 -10.26 -7.73 17.46
CA ALA A 16 -10.01 -8.17 18.81
C ALA A 16 -9.22 -7.11 19.61
N ARG A 17 -9.32 -7.15 20.95
CA ARG A 17 -8.51 -6.30 21.84
C ARG A 17 -7.07 -6.83 21.92
N LYS A 18 -6.34 -6.74 20.81
CA LYS A 18 -4.95 -7.19 20.65
C LYS A 18 -4.14 -6.10 19.97
N PRO A 19 -2.84 -6.01 20.22
CA PRO A 19 -1.99 -4.98 19.59
C PRO A 19 -1.74 -5.25 18.10
N THR A 20 -1.84 -6.48 17.65
CA THR A 20 -1.63 -6.91 16.27
C THR A 20 -2.70 -7.95 15.85
N PRO A 21 -3.13 -7.95 14.55
CA PRO A 21 -2.79 -6.98 13.50
C PRO A 21 -3.33 -5.58 13.81
N GLY A 22 -2.64 -4.55 13.31
CA GLY A 22 -3.01 -3.15 13.50
C GLY A 22 -3.00 -2.35 12.20
N GLY A 23 -2.91 -1.02 12.33
CA GLY A 23 -2.95 -0.08 11.19
C GLY A 23 -1.87 -0.30 10.15
N GLY A 24 -0.65 -0.69 10.55
CA GLY A 24 0.44 -0.98 9.63
C GLY A 24 0.17 -2.22 8.77
N SER A 25 -0.28 -3.33 9.40
CA SER A 25 -0.70 -4.54 8.69
C SER A 25 -1.85 -4.27 7.72
N VAL A 26 -2.84 -3.43 8.12
CA VAL A 26 -3.97 -3.04 7.26
C VAL A 26 -3.50 -2.18 6.09
N ALA A 27 -2.58 -1.24 6.30
CA ALA A 27 -2.00 -0.44 5.22
C ALA A 27 -1.27 -1.32 4.19
N ALA A 28 -0.48 -2.30 4.65
CA ALA A 28 0.21 -3.25 3.77
C ALA A 28 -0.78 -4.10 2.96
N LEU A 29 -1.83 -4.61 3.60
CA LEU A 29 -2.89 -5.37 2.95
C LEU A 29 -3.62 -4.53 1.89
N SER A 30 -3.96 -3.26 2.21
CA SER A 30 -4.59 -2.34 1.26
C SER A 30 -3.71 -2.13 0.02
N GLY A 31 -2.40 -1.96 0.21
CA GLY A 31 -1.44 -1.88 -0.88
C GLY A 31 -1.37 -3.17 -1.72
N ALA A 32 -1.40 -4.34 -1.08
CA ALA A 32 -1.40 -5.63 -1.78
C ALA A 32 -2.66 -5.84 -2.62
N LEU A 33 -3.84 -5.50 -2.07
CA LEU A 33 -5.11 -5.56 -2.80
C LEU A 33 -5.11 -4.60 -4.00
N SER A 34 -4.58 -3.38 -3.81
CA SER A 34 -4.39 -2.43 -4.91
C SER A 34 -3.51 -3.00 -6.02
N ALA A 35 -2.38 -3.62 -5.66
CA ALA A 35 -1.47 -4.24 -6.62
C ALA A 35 -2.13 -5.39 -7.38
N GLY A 36 -2.97 -6.19 -6.70
CA GLY A 36 -3.76 -7.25 -7.31
C GLY A 36 -4.74 -6.71 -8.36
N LEU A 37 -5.46 -5.62 -8.06
CA LEU A 37 -6.38 -4.97 -9.01
C LEU A 37 -5.65 -4.40 -10.22
N VAL A 38 -4.48 -3.74 -10.01
CA VAL A 38 -3.67 -3.23 -11.13
C VAL A 38 -3.16 -4.37 -12.01
N SER A 39 -2.71 -5.47 -11.40
CA SER A 39 -2.28 -6.66 -12.16
C SER A 39 -3.42 -7.25 -12.99
N MET A 40 -4.60 -7.44 -12.40
CA MET A 40 -5.78 -7.93 -13.10
C MET A 40 -6.14 -7.02 -14.28
N ALA A 41 -6.21 -5.70 -14.06
CA ALA A 41 -6.53 -4.74 -15.10
C ALA A 41 -5.48 -4.72 -16.23
N ALA A 42 -4.19 -4.91 -15.89
CA ALA A 42 -3.10 -5.01 -16.85
C ALA A 42 -3.21 -6.28 -17.72
N GLU A 43 -3.61 -7.41 -17.14
CA GLU A 43 -3.88 -8.65 -17.90
C GLU A 43 -5.02 -8.42 -18.92
N PHE A 44 -6.15 -7.84 -18.50
CA PHE A 44 -7.26 -7.52 -19.41
C PHE A 44 -6.90 -6.48 -20.47
N SER A 45 -5.89 -5.66 -20.21
CA SER A 45 -5.35 -4.64 -21.11
C SER A 45 -4.17 -5.14 -21.97
N ARG A 46 -3.78 -6.41 -21.82
CA ARG A 46 -2.64 -7.04 -22.50
C ARG A 46 -1.30 -6.31 -22.26
N ASN A 47 -1.12 -5.76 -21.06
CA ASN A 47 0.11 -5.10 -20.63
C ASN A 47 0.86 -6.00 -19.66
N GLY A 48 1.70 -6.89 -20.20
CA GLY A 48 2.44 -7.90 -19.43
C GLY A 48 3.43 -7.29 -18.44
N ASP A 49 4.13 -6.23 -18.83
CA ASP A 49 5.16 -5.59 -17.97
C ASP A 49 4.53 -5.00 -16.70
N ILE A 50 3.40 -4.29 -16.83
CA ILE A 50 2.67 -3.73 -15.67
C ILE A 50 2.09 -4.87 -14.82
N SER A 51 1.55 -5.93 -15.45
CA SER A 51 1.02 -7.08 -14.72
C SER A 51 2.10 -7.76 -13.88
N GLU A 52 3.26 -8.06 -14.47
CA GLU A 52 4.34 -8.75 -13.79
C GLU A 52 4.89 -7.92 -12.62
N GLU A 53 5.15 -6.62 -12.83
CA GLU A 53 5.60 -5.74 -11.76
C GLU A 53 4.57 -5.62 -10.64
N SER A 54 3.29 -5.53 -10.98
CA SER A 54 2.21 -5.46 -9.98
C SER A 54 2.09 -6.74 -9.16
N LYS A 55 2.24 -7.92 -9.77
CA LYS A 55 2.30 -9.21 -9.05
C LYS A 55 3.49 -9.27 -8.08
N ARG A 56 4.65 -8.80 -8.51
CA ARG A 56 5.83 -8.72 -7.64
C ARG A 56 5.60 -7.80 -6.44
N LEU A 57 5.00 -6.62 -6.67
CA LEU A 57 4.68 -5.67 -5.60
C LEU A 57 3.60 -6.24 -4.66
N MET A 58 2.61 -6.93 -5.19
CA MET A 58 1.59 -7.63 -4.40
C MET A 58 2.23 -8.62 -3.42
N GLY A 59 3.16 -9.45 -3.89
CA GLY A 59 3.88 -10.39 -3.02
C GLY A 59 4.70 -9.70 -1.93
N ILE A 60 5.41 -8.60 -2.26
CA ILE A 60 6.16 -7.81 -1.29
C ILE A 60 5.24 -7.22 -0.22
N LEU A 61 4.14 -6.59 -0.65
CA LEU A 61 3.18 -5.94 0.26
C LEU A 61 2.45 -6.96 1.14
N THR A 62 2.12 -8.14 0.61
CA THR A 62 1.58 -9.25 1.39
C THR A 62 2.55 -9.68 2.51
N GLY A 63 3.85 -9.82 2.21
CA GLY A 63 4.85 -10.13 3.22
C GLY A 63 5.04 -9.02 4.27
N LEU A 64 4.78 -7.76 3.93
CA LEU A 64 4.85 -6.64 4.88
C LEU A 64 3.73 -6.67 5.91
N VAL A 65 2.59 -7.34 5.65
CA VAL A 65 1.51 -7.55 6.63
C VAL A 65 2.03 -8.25 7.88
N ASP A 66 2.81 -9.31 7.70
CA ASP A 66 3.40 -10.07 8.82
C ASP A 66 4.59 -9.34 9.44
N LYS A 67 5.45 -8.73 8.63
CA LYS A 67 6.64 -8.02 9.12
C LYS A 67 6.31 -6.87 10.08
N ASP A 68 5.23 -6.14 9.82
CA ASP A 68 4.73 -5.09 10.70
C ASP A 68 4.37 -5.65 12.09
N ALA A 69 3.56 -6.72 12.12
CA ALA A 69 3.15 -7.38 13.35
C ALA A 69 4.33 -8.01 14.12
N GLU A 70 5.28 -8.62 13.40
CA GLU A 70 6.47 -9.24 13.98
C GLU A 70 7.43 -8.21 14.60
N ALA A 71 7.66 -7.07 13.93
CA ALA A 71 8.51 -6.02 14.47
C ALA A 71 7.93 -5.44 15.75
N PHE A 72 6.62 -5.22 15.79
CA PHE A 72 5.92 -4.80 17.00
C PHE A 72 6.06 -5.84 18.14
N ALA A 73 5.82 -7.12 17.86
CA ALA A 73 5.89 -8.18 18.85
C ALA A 73 7.30 -8.35 19.47
N ARG A 74 8.35 -8.03 18.72
CA ARG A 74 9.75 -8.08 19.19
C ARG A 74 10.20 -6.79 19.88
N GLY A 75 9.39 -5.74 19.89
CA GLY A 75 9.81 -4.41 20.37
C GLY A 75 10.90 -3.77 19.52
N ASP A 76 11.04 -4.19 18.26
CA ASP A 76 12.00 -3.64 17.30
C ASP A 76 11.45 -2.34 16.69
N LEU A 77 11.72 -1.22 17.36
CA LEU A 77 11.22 0.09 16.93
C LEU A 77 11.73 0.51 15.54
N ARG A 78 12.96 0.12 15.17
CA ARG A 78 13.49 0.44 13.83
C ARG A 78 12.83 -0.43 12.76
N GLY A 79 12.67 -1.72 13.01
CA GLY A 79 11.92 -2.62 12.14
C GLY A 79 10.45 -2.21 12.01
N ALA A 80 9.83 -1.79 13.12
CA ALA A 80 8.48 -1.23 13.14
C ALA A 80 8.34 0.10 12.36
N THR A 81 9.45 0.82 12.12
CA THR A 81 9.47 2.00 11.26
C THR A 81 9.73 1.63 9.79
N GLU A 82 10.62 0.67 9.56
CA GLU A 82 11.01 0.27 8.19
C GLU A 82 9.88 -0.44 7.45
N ALA A 83 9.12 -1.32 8.10
CA ALA A 83 8.01 -2.04 7.46
C ALA A 83 6.95 -1.08 6.88
N PRO A 84 6.40 -0.10 7.60
CA PRO A 84 5.49 0.88 7.03
C PRO A 84 6.15 1.82 6.01
N LEU A 85 7.44 2.17 6.14
CA LEU A 85 8.13 2.95 5.12
C LEU A 85 8.21 2.18 3.78
N GLN A 86 8.51 0.89 3.82
CA GLN A 86 8.47 0.02 2.62
C GLN A 86 7.04 -0.13 2.08
N THR A 87 6.04 -0.22 2.95
CA THR A 87 4.63 -0.23 2.55
C THR A 87 4.27 1.04 1.78
N ALA A 88 4.62 2.22 2.29
CA ALA A 88 4.37 3.49 1.61
C ALA A 88 5.07 3.54 0.24
N ARG A 89 6.33 3.14 0.18
CA ARG A 89 7.14 3.13 -1.05
C ARG A 89 6.52 2.23 -2.13
N HIS A 90 6.18 0.99 -1.77
CA HIS A 90 5.67 0.02 -2.74
C HIS A 90 4.24 0.34 -3.16
N SER A 91 3.40 0.81 -2.25
CA SER A 91 2.04 1.26 -2.57
C SER A 91 2.05 2.50 -3.48
N TYR A 92 2.97 3.44 -3.27
CA TYR A 92 3.14 4.57 -4.17
C TYR A 92 3.59 4.13 -5.58
N ARG A 93 4.44 3.09 -5.67
CA ARG A 93 4.81 2.50 -6.96
C ARG A 93 3.61 1.86 -7.65
N VAL A 94 2.74 1.15 -6.91
CA VAL A 94 1.48 0.62 -7.45
C VAL A 94 0.60 1.75 -8.01
N LEU A 95 0.49 2.87 -7.29
CA LEU A 95 -0.25 4.04 -7.75
C LEU A 95 0.29 4.60 -9.09
N LYS A 96 1.62 4.61 -9.26
CA LYS A 96 2.26 4.97 -10.53
C LYS A 96 1.98 3.98 -11.66
N LEU A 97 1.90 2.69 -11.37
CA LEU A 97 1.52 1.68 -12.37
C LEU A 97 0.07 1.83 -12.78
N ALA A 98 -0.84 2.14 -11.83
CA ALA A 98 -2.24 2.44 -12.12
C ALA A 98 -2.39 3.66 -13.05
N GLU A 99 -1.61 4.73 -12.83
CA GLU A 99 -1.56 5.89 -13.71
C GLU A 99 -1.11 5.53 -15.13
N ALA A 100 -0.01 4.79 -15.24
CA ALA A 100 0.56 4.39 -16.53
C ALA A 100 -0.40 3.47 -17.32
N LEU A 101 -1.07 2.54 -16.62
CA LEU A 101 -2.02 1.63 -17.25
C LEU A 101 -3.25 2.36 -17.80
N LEU A 102 -3.66 3.46 -17.17
CA LEU A 102 -4.89 4.17 -17.51
C LEU A 102 -4.93 4.64 -18.98
N GLU A 103 -3.78 4.93 -19.59
CA GLU A 103 -3.72 5.42 -20.98
C GLU A 103 -4.24 4.37 -21.98
N ASN A 104 -3.90 3.09 -21.76
CA ASN A 104 -4.23 1.99 -22.66
C ASN A 104 -5.05 0.90 -21.94
N CYS A 105 -5.86 1.30 -20.96
CA CYS A 105 -6.68 0.37 -20.18
C CYS A 105 -7.87 -0.14 -20.98
N ASN A 106 -8.14 -1.44 -20.82
CA ASN A 106 -9.41 -2.00 -21.27
C ASN A 106 -10.59 -1.30 -20.57
N PRO A 107 -11.55 -0.71 -21.31
CA PRO A 107 -12.68 0.03 -20.72
C PRO A 107 -13.51 -0.78 -19.71
N ASN A 108 -13.58 -2.10 -19.86
CA ASN A 108 -14.38 -2.96 -18.97
C ASN A 108 -13.84 -3.09 -17.55
N VAL A 109 -12.57 -2.73 -17.33
CA VAL A 109 -11.89 -2.81 -16.02
C VAL A 109 -11.34 -1.44 -15.57
N ILE A 110 -11.76 -0.36 -16.21
CA ILE A 110 -11.25 0.97 -15.90
C ILE A 110 -11.62 1.44 -14.48
N THR A 111 -12.77 1.03 -13.97
CA THR A 111 -13.22 1.35 -12.61
C THR A 111 -12.39 0.65 -11.55
N ASP A 112 -11.87 -0.56 -11.85
CA ASP A 112 -10.98 -1.30 -10.94
C ASP A 112 -9.67 -0.55 -10.73
N ILE A 113 -9.16 0.17 -11.77
CA ILE A 113 -8.01 1.07 -11.62
C ILE A 113 -8.33 2.22 -10.67
N GLY A 114 -9.55 2.76 -10.72
CA GLY A 114 -10.00 3.79 -9.77
C GLY A 114 -10.01 3.30 -8.33
N VAL A 115 -10.54 2.10 -8.09
CA VAL A 115 -10.52 1.44 -6.77
C VAL A 115 -9.08 1.20 -6.34
N ALA A 116 -8.23 0.65 -7.22
CA ALA A 116 -6.82 0.41 -6.93
C ALA A 116 -6.10 1.71 -6.52
N ALA A 117 -6.32 2.81 -7.24
CA ALA A 117 -5.72 4.10 -6.92
C ALA A 117 -6.10 4.59 -5.51
N LYS A 118 -7.38 4.46 -5.12
CA LYS A 118 -7.85 4.83 -3.78
C LYS A 118 -7.30 3.94 -2.68
N MET A 119 -7.18 2.65 -2.93
CA MET A 119 -6.57 1.70 -1.99
C MET A 119 -5.07 1.98 -1.82
N ALA A 120 -4.34 2.24 -2.91
CA ALA A 120 -2.93 2.62 -2.84
C ALA A 120 -2.72 3.94 -2.10
N GLU A 121 -3.55 4.95 -2.35
CA GLU A 121 -3.53 6.23 -1.61
C GLU A 121 -3.68 5.98 -0.10
N SER A 122 -4.71 5.23 0.30
CA SER A 122 -4.96 4.88 1.70
C SER A 122 -3.80 4.10 2.32
N ALA A 123 -3.21 3.17 1.57
CA ALA A 123 -2.04 2.41 2.00
C ALA A 123 -0.83 3.31 2.26
N VAL A 124 -0.51 4.24 1.35
CA VAL A 124 0.59 5.18 1.52
C VAL A 124 0.37 6.06 2.75
N ARG A 125 -0.80 6.69 2.86
CA ARG A 125 -1.10 7.60 3.98
C ARG A 125 -1.13 6.87 5.32
N GLY A 126 -1.80 5.72 5.38
CA GLY A 126 -1.85 4.91 6.60
C GLY A 126 -0.46 4.43 7.03
N ALA A 127 0.38 4.02 6.08
CA ALA A 127 1.75 3.63 6.37
C ALA A 127 2.59 4.81 6.88
N LEU A 128 2.48 6.00 6.29
CA LEU A 128 3.21 7.19 6.75
C LEU A 128 2.82 7.62 8.17
N LEU A 129 1.55 7.49 8.56
CA LEU A 129 1.11 7.71 9.96
C LEU A 129 1.82 6.76 10.93
N ASN A 130 2.00 5.47 10.54
CA ASN A 130 2.75 4.51 11.36
C ASN A 130 4.24 4.85 11.42
N VAL A 131 4.84 5.32 10.32
CA VAL A 131 6.23 5.83 10.34
C VAL A 131 6.36 6.96 11.36
N GLU A 132 5.49 7.97 11.30
CA GLU A 132 5.56 9.15 12.16
C GLU A 132 5.45 8.78 13.65
N VAL A 133 4.49 7.94 14.04
CA VAL A 133 4.31 7.55 15.44
C VAL A 133 5.48 6.71 15.96
N ASN A 134 6.06 5.87 15.11
CA ASN A 134 7.22 5.04 15.50
C ASN A 134 8.47 5.88 15.66
N LEU A 135 8.70 6.89 14.81
CA LEU A 135 9.81 7.84 14.95
C LEU A 135 9.74 8.62 16.25
N LEU A 136 8.54 9.04 16.67
CA LEU A 136 8.34 9.70 17.98
C LEU A 136 8.74 8.77 19.13
N SER A 137 8.45 7.47 19.02
CA SER A 137 8.78 6.46 20.03
C SER A 137 10.29 6.17 20.12
N ILE A 138 11.01 6.25 19.00
CA ILE A 138 12.46 6.03 18.95
C ILE A 138 13.23 7.19 19.61
N GLY A 139 12.80 8.45 19.41
CA GLY A 139 13.43 9.63 19.97
C GLY A 139 14.80 9.99 19.37
N ASP A 140 15.26 9.31 18.32
CA ASP A 140 16.51 9.55 17.60
C ASP A 140 16.26 10.54 16.47
N LYS A 141 16.71 11.80 16.65
CA LYS A 141 16.46 12.89 15.69
C LYS A 141 17.17 12.72 14.36
N ASP A 142 18.37 12.16 14.36
CA ASP A 142 19.15 11.97 13.13
C ASP A 142 18.51 10.87 12.27
N TYR A 143 18.15 9.75 12.89
CA TYR A 143 17.40 8.70 12.24
C TYR A 143 16.04 9.18 11.72
N ALA A 144 15.30 9.95 12.54
CA ALA A 144 14.02 10.51 12.12
C ALA A 144 14.17 11.42 10.89
N THR A 145 15.19 12.27 10.86
CA THR A 145 15.47 13.16 9.72
C THR A 145 15.76 12.35 8.45
N GLU A 146 16.55 11.28 8.55
CA GLU A 146 16.85 10.40 7.41
C GLU A 146 15.58 9.72 6.87
N VAL A 147 14.78 9.16 7.77
CA VAL A 147 13.53 8.45 7.39
C VAL A 147 12.51 9.41 6.78
N LEU A 148 12.30 10.59 7.37
CA LEU A 148 11.38 11.60 6.86
C LEU A 148 11.80 12.09 5.47
N LYS A 149 13.09 12.26 5.22
CA LYS A 149 13.61 12.59 3.88
C LYS A 149 13.28 11.52 2.84
N LYS A 150 13.34 10.24 3.22
CA LYS A 150 12.92 9.13 2.35
C LYS A 150 11.42 9.14 2.10
N ALA A 151 10.62 9.45 3.13
CA ALA A 151 9.16 9.50 3.10
C ALA A 151 8.61 10.68 2.28
N GLU A 152 9.35 11.79 2.16
CA GLU A 152 8.93 13.00 1.43
C GLU A 152 8.46 12.72 0.01
N LYS A 153 9.06 11.74 -0.66
CA LYS A 153 8.72 11.33 -2.03
C LYS A 153 7.30 10.77 -2.17
N PHE A 154 6.66 10.42 -1.06
CA PHE A 154 5.35 9.73 -1.02
C PHE A 154 4.28 10.58 -0.32
N ARG A 155 4.56 11.85 0.04
CA ARG A 155 3.67 12.66 0.88
C ARG A 155 2.38 13.13 0.24
N SER A 156 2.27 13.11 -1.08
CA SER A 156 1.08 13.60 -1.80
C SER A 156 0.48 12.56 -2.74
N PRO A 157 0.15 11.35 -2.25
CA PRO A 157 -0.45 10.30 -3.08
C PRO A 157 -1.87 10.68 -3.53
N GLU A 158 -2.57 11.53 -2.75
CA GLU A 158 -3.94 12.00 -3.02
C GLU A 158 -4.04 12.77 -4.35
N TYR A 159 -3.03 13.55 -4.69
CA TYR A 159 -3.02 14.28 -5.97
C TYR A 159 -3.03 13.32 -7.16
N LEU A 160 -2.18 12.29 -7.12
CA LEU A 160 -2.10 11.31 -8.19
C LEU A 160 -3.36 10.44 -8.25
N ALA A 161 -3.85 9.95 -7.10
CA ALA A 161 -5.07 9.17 -7.03
C ALA A 161 -6.29 9.99 -7.49
N GLY A 162 -6.38 11.26 -7.10
CA GLY A 162 -7.43 12.18 -7.57
C GLY A 162 -7.38 12.39 -9.08
N THR A 163 -6.20 12.55 -9.65
CA THR A 163 -6.01 12.67 -11.10
C THR A 163 -6.48 11.43 -11.84
N ILE A 164 -6.12 10.23 -11.36
CA ILE A 164 -6.57 8.95 -11.94
C ILE A 164 -8.10 8.87 -11.92
N VAL A 165 -8.72 9.10 -10.76
CA VAL A 165 -10.19 9.04 -10.61
C VAL A 165 -10.90 10.04 -11.50
N SER A 166 -10.42 11.28 -11.57
CA SER A 166 -11.01 12.32 -12.44
C SER A 166 -10.94 11.95 -13.92
N LYS A 167 -9.81 11.39 -14.38
CA LYS A 167 -9.67 10.89 -15.76
C LYS A 167 -10.63 9.74 -16.06
N ILE A 168 -10.84 8.84 -15.09
CA ILE A 168 -11.81 7.75 -15.23
C ILE A 168 -13.23 8.29 -15.33
N GLN A 169 -13.61 9.19 -14.44
CA GLN A 169 -14.95 9.80 -14.44
C GLN A 169 -15.26 10.51 -15.75
N ALA A 170 -14.28 11.21 -16.34
CA ALA A 170 -14.43 11.85 -17.65
C ALA A 170 -14.61 10.85 -18.81
N ARG A 171 -14.15 9.61 -18.68
CA ARG A 171 -14.33 8.55 -19.70
C ARG A 171 -15.64 7.77 -19.55
N LEU A 172 -16.33 7.92 -18.41
CA LEU A 172 -17.62 7.27 -18.14
C LEU A 172 -18.83 8.14 -18.56
N GLN A 173 -18.59 9.39 -18.90
CA GLN A 173 -19.59 10.35 -19.44
C GLN A 173 -19.65 10.28 -20.95
#